data_794280ea7ca6f7054306a1fa53151f11
#
_entry.id   794280ea7ca6f7054306a1fa53151f11
#
_cell.length_a   1.000
_cell.length_b   1.000
_cell.length_c   1.000
_cell.angle_alpha   90.00
_cell.angle_beta   90.00
_cell.angle_gamma   90.00
#
_symmetry.space_group_name_H-M   'P 1'
#
loop_
_entity.id
_entity.type
_entity.pdbx_description
1 polymer ?
#
loop_
_entity_poly.entity_id
_entity_poly.type
_entity_poly.pdbx_seq_one_letter_code
_entity_poly.pdbx_strand_id
1 'polypeptide(L)'
;MVSASLISKLRKIAVPPPVEEQEKCNFCNTVLPQDHRHLVDLSAMRFMCTCDLCMIVQAVKGQYTPIPQRYLHLTDFKMSDALWSDFLIPVNMAFFVLKANQNGAVAFYPAPTGATESKLKMEPWDELQSLNPKLNSLAPDLEALIVNRLDKEYLYYIIPIDSCYKLIGMIRKAWKGIHGGEEVNEIIRKFFVELKEKSV
;
A
#
# COMPACT_ATOMS: atom_id res chain seq x y z
N MET A 1 19.23 9.16 -47.97
CA MET A 1 18.65 9.74 -46.73
C MET A 1 17.63 8.73 -46.17
N VAL A 2 17.91 8.10 -45.03
CA VAL A 2 16.97 7.15 -44.40
C VAL A 2 15.88 7.97 -43.73
N SER A 3 14.62 7.70 -44.10
CA SER A 3 13.47 8.46 -43.60
C SER A 3 13.33 8.33 -42.09
N ALA A 4 13.10 9.46 -41.39
CA ALA A 4 12.88 9.50 -39.91
C ALA A 4 11.75 8.55 -39.48
N SER A 5 10.78 8.25 -40.34
CA SER A 5 9.72 7.27 -40.16
C SER A 5 10.23 5.82 -40.02
N LEU A 6 11.29 5.46 -40.75
CA LEU A 6 11.87 4.11 -40.69
C LEU A 6 12.66 3.90 -39.40
N ILE A 7 13.39 4.92 -38.93
CA ILE A 7 14.13 4.89 -37.66
C ILE A 7 13.18 4.79 -36.46
N SER A 8 12.04 5.47 -36.51
CA SER A 8 10.99 5.40 -35.48
C SER A 8 10.36 4.00 -35.39
N LYS A 9 10.11 3.33 -36.55
CA LYS A 9 9.60 1.96 -36.61
C LYS A 9 10.62 0.94 -36.13
N LEU A 10 11.91 1.12 -36.46
CA LEU A 10 12.99 0.24 -36.03
C LEU A 10 13.25 0.35 -34.51
N ARG A 11 13.10 1.54 -33.91
CA ARG A 11 13.18 1.72 -32.46
C ARG A 11 12.07 0.98 -31.71
N LYS A 12 10.85 0.89 -32.25
CA LYS A 12 9.74 0.11 -31.65
C LYS A 12 9.97 -1.39 -31.71
N ILE A 13 10.74 -1.88 -32.68
CA ILE A 13 11.07 -3.31 -32.82
C ILE A 13 12.30 -3.70 -32.01
N ALA A 14 13.20 -2.76 -31.75
CA ALA A 14 14.47 -3.00 -31.05
C ALA A 14 14.37 -2.93 -29.53
N VAL A 15 13.24 -2.47 -28.96
CA VAL A 15 13.00 -2.54 -27.49
C VAL A 15 12.18 -3.80 -27.27
N PRO A 16 12.79 -4.88 -26.72
CA PRO A 16 11.99 -6.02 -26.31
C PRO A 16 10.93 -5.52 -25.31
N PRO A 17 9.71 -6.07 -25.34
CA PRO A 17 8.72 -5.74 -24.33
C PRO A 17 9.36 -5.94 -22.96
N PRO A 18 9.07 -5.09 -21.96
CA PRO A 18 9.58 -5.29 -20.62
C PRO A 18 9.21 -6.72 -20.22
N VAL A 19 10.21 -7.56 -20.01
CA VAL A 19 10.02 -8.89 -19.42
C VAL A 19 9.49 -8.58 -18.02
N GLU A 20 8.22 -8.84 -17.77
CA GLU A 20 7.69 -8.84 -16.41
C GLU A 20 8.51 -9.91 -15.67
N GLU A 21 9.43 -9.46 -14.83
CA GLU A 21 10.18 -10.35 -13.96
C GLU A 21 9.17 -11.05 -13.06
N GLN A 22 8.95 -12.33 -13.32
CA GLN A 22 8.04 -13.13 -12.50
C GLN A 22 8.61 -13.20 -11.08
N GLU A 23 7.81 -12.75 -10.12
CA GLU A 23 8.19 -12.82 -8.71
C GLU A 23 8.39 -14.27 -8.28
N LYS A 24 9.37 -14.51 -7.41
CA LYS A 24 9.74 -15.84 -6.94
C LYS A 24 9.68 -15.90 -5.43
N CYS A 25 9.32 -17.07 -4.92
CA CYS A 25 9.36 -17.34 -3.49
C CYS A 25 10.77 -17.14 -2.93
N ASN A 26 10.91 -16.29 -1.93
CA ASN A 26 12.20 -15.98 -1.31
C ASN A 26 12.86 -17.17 -0.60
N PHE A 27 12.13 -18.27 -0.39
CA PHE A 27 12.62 -19.43 0.35
C PHE A 27 12.93 -20.64 -0.56
N CYS A 28 12.10 -20.90 -1.58
CA CYS A 28 12.27 -22.07 -2.45
C CYS A 28 12.50 -21.73 -3.93
N ASN A 29 12.47 -20.44 -4.27
CA ASN A 29 12.69 -19.92 -5.62
C ASN A 29 11.64 -20.33 -6.67
N THR A 30 10.52 -20.95 -6.25
CA THR A 30 9.37 -21.23 -7.14
C THR A 30 8.77 -19.93 -7.67
N VAL A 31 8.41 -19.90 -8.94
CA VAL A 31 7.68 -18.78 -9.56
C VAL A 31 6.33 -18.62 -8.88
N LEU A 32 5.99 -17.39 -8.55
CA LEU A 32 4.74 -17.04 -7.87
C LEU A 32 3.72 -16.46 -8.85
N PRO A 33 2.43 -16.67 -8.61
CA PRO A 33 1.38 -15.95 -9.32
C PRO A 33 1.44 -14.46 -8.96
N GLN A 34 0.80 -13.61 -9.77
CA GLN A 34 0.76 -12.16 -9.55
C GLN A 34 0.13 -11.80 -8.19
N ASP A 35 -0.86 -12.55 -7.75
CA ASP A 35 -1.49 -12.42 -6.43
C ASP A 35 -1.00 -13.59 -5.55
N HIS A 36 -0.03 -13.32 -4.67
CA HIS A 36 0.59 -14.31 -3.79
C HIS A 36 0.70 -13.77 -2.36
N ARG A 37 1.07 -14.65 -1.44
CA ARG A 37 1.14 -14.35 -0.01
C ARG A 37 2.49 -13.74 0.36
N HIS A 38 2.46 -12.91 1.39
CA HIS A 38 3.68 -12.35 1.97
C HIS A 38 3.83 -12.72 3.44
N LEU A 39 5.09 -12.86 3.85
CA LEU A 39 5.52 -12.86 5.23
C LEU A 39 6.25 -11.55 5.53
N VAL A 40 6.24 -11.12 6.76
CA VAL A 40 7.04 -9.99 7.22
C VAL A 40 8.06 -10.43 8.26
N ASP A 41 9.29 -9.99 8.09
CA ASP A 41 10.30 -9.96 9.13
C ASP A 41 10.11 -8.66 9.93
N LEU A 42 9.50 -8.76 11.10
CA LEU A 42 9.18 -7.61 11.93
C LEU A 42 10.43 -6.91 12.48
N SER A 43 11.55 -7.62 12.60
CA SER A 43 12.80 -7.04 13.09
C SER A 43 13.47 -6.12 12.06
N ALA A 44 13.38 -6.50 10.78
CA ALA A 44 13.95 -5.76 9.65
C ALA A 44 12.90 -4.96 8.86
N MET A 45 11.60 -5.06 9.20
CA MET A 45 10.47 -4.52 8.45
C MET A 45 10.56 -4.84 6.95
N ARG A 46 10.85 -6.10 6.63
CA ARG A 46 11.07 -6.57 5.27
C ARG A 46 10.00 -7.58 4.87
N PHE A 47 9.37 -7.33 3.72
CA PHE A 47 8.40 -8.24 3.12
C PHE A 47 9.11 -9.34 2.33
N MET A 48 8.60 -10.57 2.48
CA MET A 48 9.10 -11.76 1.82
C MET A 48 7.99 -12.37 0.97
N CYS A 49 8.18 -12.41 -0.36
CA CYS A 49 7.29 -13.13 -1.26
C CYS A 49 7.34 -14.62 -0.96
N THR A 50 6.20 -15.29 -0.85
CA THR A 50 6.19 -16.71 -0.46
C THR A 50 5.11 -17.51 -1.18
N CYS A 51 5.42 -18.78 -1.50
CA CYS A 51 4.41 -19.77 -1.85
C CYS A 51 3.71 -20.30 -0.58
N ASP A 52 2.53 -20.90 -0.73
CA ASP A 52 1.71 -21.35 0.40
C ASP A 52 2.46 -22.35 1.31
N LEU A 53 3.23 -23.28 0.75
CA LEU A 53 4.00 -24.24 1.53
C LEU A 53 5.08 -23.55 2.37
N CYS A 54 5.86 -22.66 1.77
CA CYS A 54 6.89 -21.92 2.50
C CYS A 54 6.30 -20.98 3.54
N MET A 55 5.14 -20.39 3.28
CA MET A 55 4.43 -19.56 4.25
C MET A 55 4.14 -20.37 5.54
N ILE A 56 3.56 -21.56 5.41
CA ILE A 56 3.23 -22.42 6.57
C ILE A 56 4.51 -22.79 7.34
N VAL A 57 5.54 -23.26 6.62
CA VAL A 57 6.81 -23.68 7.25
C VAL A 57 7.50 -22.55 7.99
N GLN A 58 7.55 -21.35 7.41
CA GLN A 58 8.24 -20.21 8.01
C GLN A 58 7.44 -19.57 9.15
N ALA A 59 6.11 -19.56 9.06
CA ALA A 59 5.26 -19.11 10.15
C ALA A 59 5.41 -19.97 11.41
N VAL A 60 5.49 -21.30 11.25
CA VAL A 60 5.71 -22.23 12.38
C VAL A 60 7.07 -22.01 13.04
N LYS A 61 8.10 -21.63 12.30
CA LYS A 61 9.42 -21.30 12.87
C LYS A 61 9.43 -20.03 13.70
N GLY A 62 8.41 -19.18 13.60
CA GLY A 62 8.26 -17.98 14.41
C GLY A 62 9.18 -16.81 14.05
N GLN A 63 10.01 -16.93 13.02
CA GLN A 63 10.89 -15.87 12.56
C GLN A 63 10.19 -14.85 11.69
N TYR A 64 9.15 -15.29 10.97
CA TYR A 64 8.37 -14.48 10.04
C TYR A 64 6.89 -14.54 10.41
N THR A 65 6.20 -13.42 10.26
CA THR A 65 4.78 -13.31 10.57
C THR A 65 3.96 -13.23 9.28
N PRO A 66 2.94 -14.09 9.09
CA PRO A 66 2.03 -14.00 7.95
C PRO A 66 1.25 -12.69 7.95
N ILE A 67 1.19 -12.02 6.80
CA ILE A 67 0.36 -10.84 6.62
C ILE A 67 -1.09 -11.31 6.42
N PRO A 68 -2.06 -10.79 7.23
CA PRO A 68 -3.48 -11.10 7.07
C PRO A 68 -3.99 -10.75 5.67
N GLN A 69 -4.96 -11.51 5.16
CA GLN A 69 -5.62 -11.22 3.88
C GLN A 69 -7.02 -10.65 4.14
N ARG A 70 -7.12 -9.71 5.08
CA ARG A 70 -8.37 -9.06 5.44
C ARG A 70 -8.49 -7.72 4.72
N TYR A 71 -9.60 -7.54 4.01
CA TYR A 71 -10.01 -6.29 3.38
C TYR A 71 -11.37 -5.91 3.96
N LEU A 72 -11.42 -4.87 4.76
CA LEU A 72 -12.63 -4.43 5.47
C LEU A 72 -12.98 -3.00 5.06
N HIS A 73 -14.15 -2.82 4.44
CA HIS A 73 -14.70 -1.50 4.15
C HIS A 73 -15.32 -0.90 5.41
N LEU A 74 -14.95 0.33 5.75
CA LEU A 74 -15.46 1.03 6.93
C LEU A 74 -16.53 2.04 6.51
N THR A 75 -17.76 1.56 6.28
CA THR A 75 -18.88 2.37 5.75
C THR A 75 -19.33 3.48 6.71
N ASP A 76 -19.26 3.23 8.03
CA ASP A 76 -19.71 4.16 9.07
C ASP A 76 -18.56 4.95 9.73
N PHE A 77 -17.46 5.12 8.99
CA PHE A 77 -16.24 5.73 9.52
C PHE A 77 -16.39 7.23 9.77
N LYS A 78 -15.94 7.68 10.92
CA LYS A 78 -16.07 9.08 11.36
C LYS A 78 -14.70 9.74 11.34
N MET A 79 -14.51 10.68 10.42
CA MET A 79 -13.33 11.55 10.34
C MET A 79 -13.75 12.91 9.79
N SER A 80 -13.67 13.93 10.62
CA SER A 80 -13.94 15.32 10.21
C SER A 80 -12.77 15.90 9.41
N ASP A 81 -13.01 16.99 8.68
CA ASP A 81 -11.95 17.72 7.98
C ASP A 81 -10.95 18.35 8.97
N ALA A 82 -11.42 18.78 10.14
CA ALA A 82 -10.57 19.29 11.20
C ALA A 82 -9.60 18.20 11.68
N LEU A 83 -10.11 17.01 12.04
CA LEU A 83 -9.30 15.89 12.47
C LEU A 83 -8.30 15.42 11.40
N TRP A 84 -8.71 15.45 10.10
CA TRP A 84 -7.78 15.17 9.02
C TRP A 84 -6.63 16.17 8.96
N SER A 85 -6.94 17.45 9.14
CA SER A 85 -5.93 18.52 9.11
C SER A 85 -4.92 18.41 10.26
N ASP A 86 -5.35 17.92 11.42
CA ASP A 86 -4.49 17.73 12.58
C ASP A 86 -3.42 16.64 12.36
N PHE A 87 -3.65 15.72 11.41
CA PHE A 87 -2.63 14.75 11.00
C PHE A 87 -1.50 15.33 10.15
N LEU A 88 -1.59 16.59 9.71
CA LEU A 88 -0.56 17.30 8.94
C LEU A 88 -0.14 16.55 7.66
N ILE A 89 -1.08 15.86 7.02
CA ILE A 89 -0.85 15.11 5.79
C ILE A 89 -1.07 16.05 4.60
N PRO A 90 -0.07 16.30 3.76
CA PRO A 90 -0.13 17.33 2.70
C PRO A 90 -0.90 16.87 1.45
N VAL A 91 -1.40 15.66 1.42
CA VAL A 91 -2.11 15.03 0.29
C VAL A 91 -3.41 14.39 0.73
N ASN A 92 -4.31 14.07 -0.21
CA ASN A 92 -5.64 13.53 0.09
C ASN A 92 -5.67 11.99 0.20
N MET A 93 -4.53 11.35 0.43
CA MET A 93 -4.44 9.91 0.65
C MET A 93 -3.34 9.60 1.66
N ALA A 94 -3.63 8.73 2.61
CA ALA A 94 -2.64 8.22 3.55
C ALA A 94 -3.02 6.82 4.04
N PHE A 95 -2.06 6.14 4.66
CA PHE A 95 -2.36 4.96 5.45
C PHE A 95 -1.69 5.05 6.83
N PHE A 96 -2.39 4.51 7.83
CA PHE A 96 -2.00 4.55 9.23
C PHE A 96 -1.71 3.13 9.71
N VAL A 97 -0.57 2.94 10.36
CA VAL A 97 -0.10 1.65 10.85
C VAL A 97 0.08 1.74 12.35
N LEU A 98 -0.56 0.86 13.11
CA LEU A 98 -0.24 0.70 14.52
C LEU A 98 1.14 0.04 14.65
N LYS A 99 1.98 0.56 15.53
CA LYS A 99 3.31 0.02 15.80
C LYS A 99 3.29 -0.83 17.05
N ALA A 100 3.69 -2.11 16.96
CA ALA A 100 3.75 -3.00 18.12
C ALA A 100 4.73 -2.52 19.20
N ASN A 101 5.79 -1.82 18.82
CA ASN A 101 6.85 -1.35 19.70
C ASN A 101 6.68 0.11 20.16
N GLN A 102 5.59 0.78 19.77
CA GLN A 102 5.31 2.17 20.10
C GLN A 102 3.85 2.30 20.51
N ASN A 103 3.57 3.16 21.48
CA ASN A 103 2.18 3.51 21.78
C ASN A 103 1.68 4.47 20.70
N GLY A 104 0.97 3.94 19.68
CA GLY A 104 0.28 4.74 18.69
C GLY A 104 0.44 4.31 17.25
N ALA A 105 -0.09 5.16 16.36
CA ALA A 105 -0.06 4.96 14.93
C ALA A 105 0.97 5.86 14.26
N VAL A 106 1.52 5.36 13.15
CA VAL A 106 2.34 6.14 12.24
C VAL A 106 1.56 6.31 10.94
N ALA A 107 1.44 7.54 10.44
CA ALA A 107 0.86 7.80 9.14
C ALA A 107 1.92 7.88 8.05
N PHE A 108 1.61 7.29 6.92
CA PHE A 108 2.40 7.36 5.70
C PHE A 108 1.56 7.92 4.57
N TYR A 109 2.17 8.75 3.73
CA TYR A 109 1.55 9.28 2.53
C TYR A 109 2.47 9.13 1.31
N PRO A 110 1.90 9.08 0.07
CA PRO A 110 2.71 8.96 -1.14
C PRO A 110 3.50 10.23 -1.43
N ALA A 111 4.76 10.05 -1.78
CA ALA A 111 5.67 11.10 -2.24
C ALA A 111 6.53 10.57 -3.39
N PRO A 112 7.25 11.44 -4.13
CA PRO A 112 8.14 11.01 -5.22
C PRO A 112 9.17 9.96 -4.81
N THR A 113 9.60 10.01 -3.55
CA THR A 113 10.58 9.09 -2.96
C THR A 113 9.97 7.77 -2.47
N GLY A 114 8.63 7.68 -2.42
CA GLY A 114 7.90 6.52 -1.89
C GLY A 114 6.97 6.88 -0.74
N ALA A 115 6.79 5.97 0.21
CA ALA A 115 6.03 6.24 1.44
C ALA A 115 6.81 7.20 2.33
N THR A 116 6.21 8.33 2.62
CA THR A 116 6.79 9.34 3.52
C THR A 116 6.02 9.34 4.83
N GLU A 117 6.75 9.25 5.93
CA GLU A 117 6.17 9.30 7.26
C GLU A 117 5.75 10.73 7.62
N SER A 118 4.53 10.89 8.11
CA SER A 118 4.07 12.14 8.71
C SER A 118 4.51 12.21 10.17
N LYS A 119 4.89 13.42 10.61
CA LYS A 119 5.19 13.69 12.04
C LYS A 119 3.88 13.77 12.82
N LEU A 120 3.27 12.64 13.07
CA LEU A 120 2.04 12.53 13.83
C LEU A 120 2.22 12.99 15.27
N LYS A 121 1.24 13.76 15.76
CA LYS A 121 0.94 13.84 17.19
C LYS A 121 0.01 12.68 17.55
N MET A 122 0.07 12.21 18.78
CA MET A 122 -0.73 11.07 19.24
C MET A 122 -2.20 11.42 19.42
N GLU A 123 -2.50 12.65 19.85
CA GLU A 123 -3.84 13.09 20.21
C GLU A 123 -4.87 12.91 19.09
N PRO A 124 -4.59 13.27 17.80
CA PRO A 124 -5.53 13.05 16.71
C PRO A 124 -5.83 11.56 16.45
N TRP A 125 -4.86 10.68 16.67
CA TRP A 125 -5.08 9.24 16.52
C TRP A 125 -5.98 8.68 17.60
N ASP A 126 -5.76 9.07 18.86
CA ASP A 126 -6.58 8.63 20.00
C ASP A 126 -8.04 9.08 19.83
N GLU A 127 -8.25 10.31 19.36
CA GLU A 127 -9.58 10.80 19.00
C GLU A 127 -10.20 9.94 17.87
N LEU A 128 -9.47 9.71 16.77
CA LEU A 128 -9.94 8.91 15.65
C LEU A 128 -10.34 7.51 16.09
N GLN A 129 -9.53 6.87 16.93
CA GLN A 129 -9.77 5.53 17.46
C GLN A 129 -10.99 5.48 18.38
N SER A 130 -11.19 6.51 19.20
CA SER A 130 -12.37 6.62 20.07
C SER A 130 -13.68 6.75 19.29
N LEU A 131 -13.64 7.48 18.17
CA LEU A 131 -14.78 7.67 17.26
C LEU A 131 -15.06 6.41 16.42
N ASN A 132 -14.07 5.55 16.23
CA ASN A 132 -14.12 4.38 15.34
C ASN A 132 -13.60 3.11 16.01
N PRO A 133 -14.39 2.44 16.88
CA PRO A 133 -13.94 1.27 17.64
C PRO A 133 -13.44 0.10 16.78
N LYS A 134 -13.83 0.01 15.51
CA LYS A 134 -13.30 -0.99 14.56
C LYS A 134 -11.77 -0.89 14.38
N LEU A 135 -11.17 0.28 14.62
CA LEU A 135 -9.71 0.46 14.57
C LEU A 135 -8.96 -0.33 15.66
N ASN A 136 -9.63 -0.70 16.75
CA ASN A 136 -9.05 -1.56 17.80
C ASN A 136 -8.74 -2.98 17.29
N SER A 137 -9.29 -3.37 16.14
CA SER A 137 -9.04 -4.67 15.51
C SER A 137 -7.85 -4.67 14.55
N LEU A 138 -7.19 -3.53 14.33
CA LEU A 138 -5.98 -3.45 13.50
C LEU A 138 -4.87 -4.31 14.08
N ALA A 139 -4.34 -5.23 13.29
CA ALA A 139 -3.15 -5.99 13.64
C ALA A 139 -1.91 -5.11 13.52
N PRO A 140 -1.21 -4.79 14.64
CA PRO A 140 -0.03 -3.93 14.60
C PRO A 140 1.03 -4.45 13.63
N ASP A 141 1.66 -3.53 12.88
CA ASP A 141 2.69 -3.78 11.87
C ASP A 141 2.27 -4.69 10.69
N LEU A 142 1.03 -5.23 10.68
CA LEU A 142 0.54 -6.17 9.67
C LEU A 142 -0.62 -5.62 8.83
N GLU A 143 -1.39 -4.72 9.39
CA GLU A 143 -2.54 -4.09 8.75
C GLU A 143 -2.46 -2.56 8.84
N ALA A 144 -3.15 -1.89 7.96
CA ALA A 144 -3.24 -0.45 7.93
C ALA A 144 -4.68 0.03 7.72
N LEU A 145 -5.02 1.15 8.35
CA LEU A 145 -6.14 1.97 7.91
C LEU A 145 -5.68 2.77 6.70
N ILE A 146 -6.25 2.53 5.52
CA ILE A 146 -6.02 3.39 4.34
C ILE A 146 -7.19 4.35 4.16
N VAL A 147 -6.86 5.60 3.88
CA VAL A 147 -7.80 6.71 3.70
C VAL A 147 -7.59 7.30 2.33
N ASN A 148 -8.68 7.47 1.57
CA ASN A 148 -8.71 8.21 0.32
C ASN A 148 -9.74 9.33 0.39
N ARG A 149 -9.29 10.56 0.15
CA ARG A 149 -10.09 11.79 0.15
C ARG A 149 -9.93 12.57 -1.17
N LEU A 150 -9.52 11.91 -2.25
CA LEU A 150 -9.30 12.54 -3.55
C LEU A 150 -10.59 13.02 -4.20
N ASP A 151 -11.65 12.24 -4.06
CA ASP A 151 -12.94 12.50 -4.68
C ASP A 151 -13.96 13.00 -3.63
N LYS A 152 -15.21 13.26 -4.05
CA LYS A 152 -16.26 13.74 -3.14
C LYS A 152 -16.66 12.75 -2.06
N GLU A 153 -16.54 11.45 -2.37
CA GLU A 153 -16.79 10.36 -1.42
C GLU A 153 -15.47 9.94 -0.80
N TYR A 154 -15.37 10.06 0.51
CA TYR A 154 -14.18 9.63 1.24
C TYR A 154 -14.27 8.13 1.53
N LEU A 155 -13.18 7.41 1.29
CA LEU A 155 -13.13 5.97 1.41
C LEU A 155 -12.14 5.54 2.50
N TYR A 156 -12.56 4.59 3.32
CA TYR A 156 -11.83 4.10 4.49
C TYR A 156 -11.83 2.57 4.51
N TYR A 157 -10.65 1.98 4.57
CA TYR A 157 -10.51 0.52 4.63
C TYR A 157 -9.44 0.11 5.63
N ILE A 158 -9.63 -1.06 6.26
CA ILE A 158 -8.55 -1.81 6.88
C ILE A 158 -8.07 -2.84 5.87
N ILE A 159 -6.79 -2.81 5.53
CA ILE A 159 -6.18 -3.68 4.51
C ILE A 159 -4.82 -4.20 4.97
N PRO A 160 -4.31 -5.28 4.34
CA PRO A 160 -2.94 -5.74 4.54
C PRO A 160 -1.92 -4.64 4.25
N ILE A 161 -0.88 -4.54 5.07
CA ILE A 161 0.13 -3.49 4.94
C ILE A 161 0.92 -3.57 3.62
N ASP A 162 1.16 -4.76 3.10
CA ASP A 162 1.83 -4.99 1.81
C ASP A 162 1.06 -4.40 0.63
N SER A 163 -0.29 -4.42 0.69
CA SER A 163 -1.16 -3.77 -0.29
C SER A 163 -0.97 -2.24 -0.31
N CYS A 164 -0.76 -1.61 0.86
CA CYS A 164 -0.41 -0.19 0.94
C CYS A 164 0.92 0.11 0.24
N TYR A 165 1.95 -0.69 0.52
CA TYR A 165 3.26 -0.52 -0.11
C TYR A 165 3.25 -0.83 -1.61
N LYS A 166 2.43 -1.80 -2.06
CA LYS A 166 2.20 -2.06 -3.49
C LYS A 166 1.63 -0.82 -4.18
N LEU A 167 0.60 -0.20 -3.59
CA LEU A 167 0.03 1.06 -4.11
C LEU A 167 1.09 2.17 -4.18
N ILE A 168 1.86 2.39 -3.11
CA ILE A 168 2.93 3.39 -3.09
C ILE A 168 3.97 3.11 -4.18
N GLY A 169 4.32 1.85 -4.41
CA GLY A 169 5.23 1.44 -5.48
C GLY A 169 4.72 1.79 -6.88
N MET A 170 3.42 1.56 -7.13
CA MET A 170 2.76 1.95 -8.39
C MET A 170 2.74 3.47 -8.57
N ILE A 171 2.35 4.20 -7.52
CA ILE A 171 2.33 5.67 -7.52
C ILE A 171 3.72 6.23 -7.81
N ARG A 172 4.76 5.71 -7.16
CA ARG A 172 6.15 6.16 -7.36
C ARG A 172 6.63 5.97 -8.80
N LYS A 173 6.27 4.84 -9.43
CA LYS A 173 6.63 4.57 -10.84
C LYS A 173 5.97 5.53 -11.82
N ALA A 174 4.75 5.96 -11.52
CA ALA A 174 3.96 6.86 -12.37
C ALA A 174 4.16 8.35 -12.04
N TRP A 175 4.88 8.67 -10.96
CA TRP A 175 5.03 10.04 -10.47
C TRP A 175 5.68 10.96 -11.48
N LYS A 176 5.00 12.05 -11.83
CA LYS A 176 5.51 13.09 -12.74
C LYS A 176 5.33 14.48 -12.10
N GLY A 177 6.37 15.31 -12.21
CA GLY A 177 6.33 16.68 -11.70
C GLY A 177 6.24 16.76 -10.17
N ILE A 178 5.69 17.88 -9.68
CA ILE A 178 5.64 18.18 -8.23
C ILE A 178 4.49 17.45 -7.53
N HIS A 179 3.33 17.30 -8.20
CA HIS A 179 2.10 16.80 -7.61
C HIS A 179 1.69 15.40 -8.10
N GLY A 180 2.57 14.66 -8.77
CA GLY A 180 2.30 13.31 -9.26
C GLY A 180 1.54 13.22 -10.59
N GLY A 181 0.67 14.18 -10.88
CA GLY A 181 -0.13 14.24 -12.13
C GLY A 181 -1.37 13.35 -12.11
N GLU A 182 -2.17 13.42 -13.20
CA GLU A 182 -3.46 12.70 -13.30
C GLU A 182 -3.28 11.17 -13.32
N GLU A 183 -2.15 10.68 -13.86
CA GLU A 183 -1.85 9.24 -13.88
C GLU A 183 -1.79 8.63 -12.46
N VAL A 184 -1.27 9.39 -11.49
CA VAL A 184 -1.26 8.97 -10.07
C VAL A 184 -2.68 8.89 -9.52
N ASN A 185 -3.54 9.87 -9.83
CA ASN A 185 -4.93 9.87 -9.38
C ASN A 185 -5.70 8.68 -9.99
N GLU A 186 -5.46 8.34 -11.25
CA GLU A 186 -6.06 7.16 -11.89
C GLU A 186 -5.62 5.85 -11.23
N ILE A 187 -4.34 5.72 -10.87
CA ILE A 187 -3.82 4.55 -10.15
C ILE A 187 -4.54 4.41 -8.81
N ILE A 188 -4.66 5.50 -8.07
CA ILE A 188 -5.36 5.49 -6.77
C ILE A 188 -6.83 5.09 -6.96
N ARG A 189 -7.55 5.68 -7.91
CA ARG A 189 -8.96 5.33 -8.17
C ARG A 189 -9.13 3.85 -8.52
N LYS A 190 -8.30 3.31 -9.42
CA LYS A 190 -8.32 1.89 -9.79
C LYS A 190 -8.08 0.98 -8.59
N PHE A 191 -7.09 1.31 -7.77
CA PHE A 191 -6.80 0.55 -6.56
C PHE A 191 -8.00 0.51 -5.61
N PHE A 192 -8.69 1.63 -5.39
CA PHE A 192 -9.87 1.67 -4.52
C PHE A 192 -11.09 0.97 -5.13
N VAL A 193 -11.23 0.91 -6.45
CA VAL A 193 -12.24 0.07 -7.12
C VAL A 193 -11.96 -1.41 -6.84
N GLU A 194 -10.72 -1.86 -6.99
CA GLU A 194 -10.32 -3.24 -6.68
C GLU A 194 -10.51 -3.57 -5.19
N LEU A 195 -10.22 -2.61 -4.28
CA LEU A 195 -10.47 -2.79 -2.85
C LEU A 195 -11.95 -3.00 -2.55
N LYS A 196 -12.83 -2.26 -3.21
CA LYS A 196 -14.27 -2.38 -3.04
C LYS A 196 -14.77 -3.78 -3.44
N GLU A 197 -14.21 -4.35 -4.50
CA GLU A 197 -14.55 -5.71 -4.96
C GLU A 197 -14.04 -6.82 -4.02
N LYS A 198 -12.88 -6.59 -3.37
CA LYS A 198 -12.25 -7.54 -2.45
C LYS A 198 -12.76 -7.44 -1.01
N SER A 199 -13.40 -6.32 -0.65
CA SER A 199 -13.79 -6.03 0.73
C SER A 199 -15.15 -6.61 1.10
N VAL A 200 -15.27 -6.94 2.40
CA VAL A 200 -16.51 -7.40 3.06
C VAL A 200 -17.10 -6.23 3.84
#